data_e55568dce605d6c973a8bf712b480f86
#
_entry.id   e55568dce605d6c973a8bf712b480f86
#
_cell.length_a   1.000
_cell.length_b   1.000
_cell.length_c   1.000
_cell.angle_alpha   90.00
_cell.angle_beta   90.00
_cell.angle_gamma   90.00
#
_symmetry.space_group_name_H-M   'P 1'
#
loop_
_entity.id
_entity.type
_entity.pdbx_description
1 polymer ?
#
loop_
_entity_poly.entity_id
_entity_poly.type
_entity_poly.pdbx_seq_one_letter_code
_entity_poly.pdbx_strand_id
1 'polypeptide(L)'
;YRHRRKNSERKAGNISDWVMRWGGGYEAMLVLDADSIMSGSIMVEMARRLEAEPGLGLLQTLPNIVLSESLYGRLQQFANRLYGPVFANGLAAWHGYGSNFWGHNAIIRTRAFADSAHLPVLSGKPPFGGHVISHDFIEAALLRRAGWGVRFDTDLEQSYEEAPPSMSDVLIRDRRWCQGNLQHSRFLFARGLALTNRLHILSGIMAYASALFWFMLLAVGMVLTIQASFTPTDYFPEFSLFPSWPVFDSERAITLFVQSMAIVLLPKFLAWVTGILNLRRCLGYGGPLLLTISVLVEVVLSAMFAPVMMLAQSQMVREILTGSDSGWKPQRRNDG
;
A
#
# COMPACT_ATOMS: atom_id res chain seq x y z
N TYR A 1 25.29 12.33 14.73
CA TYR A 1 23.97 12.38 15.39
C TYR A 1 23.43 13.80 15.41
N ARG A 2 22.14 13.98 15.08
CA ARG A 2 21.45 15.26 15.04
C ARG A 2 20.10 15.17 15.74
N HIS A 3 19.81 16.14 16.61
CA HIS A 3 18.52 16.28 17.26
C HIS A 3 17.90 17.63 16.92
N ARG A 4 16.67 17.65 16.39
CA ARG A 4 15.93 18.88 16.11
C ARG A 4 15.17 19.34 17.34
N ARG A 5 15.27 20.62 17.69
CA ARG A 5 14.53 21.21 18.83
C ARG A 5 13.02 21.21 18.61
N LYS A 6 12.57 21.40 17.36
CA LYS A 6 11.15 21.34 16.96
C LYS A 6 10.98 20.27 15.90
N ASN A 7 10.09 19.31 16.12
CA ASN A 7 9.78 18.25 15.16
C ASN A 7 8.68 18.71 14.19
N SER A 8 8.92 19.85 13.48
CA SER A 8 8.03 20.34 12.43
C SER A 8 8.08 19.40 11.22
N GLU A 9 6.92 19.12 10.61
CA GLU A 9 6.77 18.25 9.42
C GLU A 9 7.40 16.85 9.57
N ARG A 10 7.78 16.48 10.78
CA ARG A 10 8.22 15.13 11.16
C ARG A 10 9.32 14.58 10.24
N LYS A 11 9.09 13.44 9.52
CA LYS A 11 10.06 12.80 8.64
C LYS A 11 10.39 13.69 7.44
N ALA A 12 9.41 14.21 6.73
CA ALA A 12 9.61 15.12 5.60
C ALA A 12 10.43 16.33 6.00
N GLY A 13 10.06 16.99 7.10
CA GLY A 13 10.80 18.12 7.63
C GLY A 13 12.20 17.75 8.14
N ASN A 14 12.41 16.50 8.62
CA ASN A 14 13.73 16.02 9.00
C ASN A 14 14.65 15.84 7.80
N ILE A 15 14.15 15.28 6.73
CA ILE A 15 14.88 15.10 5.48
C ILE A 15 15.19 16.47 4.86
N SER A 16 14.17 17.33 4.74
CA SER A 16 14.33 18.68 4.18
C SER A 16 15.35 19.52 4.94
N ASP A 17 15.29 19.55 6.28
CA ASP A 17 16.27 20.25 7.12
C ASP A 17 17.70 19.72 6.95
N TRP A 18 17.85 18.39 6.79
CA TRP A 18 19.16 17.79 6.52
C TRP A 18 19.68 18.19 5.14
N VAL A 19 18.85 18.10 4.12
CA VAL A 19 19.22 18.46 2.74
C VAL A 19 19.65 19.92 2.66
N MET A 20 18.90 20.84 3.27
CA MET A 20 19.22 22.28 3.25
C MET A 20 20.50 22.64 3.98
N ARG A 21 20.84 21.96 5.07
CA ARG A 21 21.98 22.34 5.91
C ARG A 21 23.26 21.59 5.59
N TRP A 22 23.17 20.33 5.21
CA TRP A 22 24.33 19.44 5.04
C TRP A 22 24.33 18.70 3.70
N GLY A 23 23.19 18.65 3.03
CA GLY A 23 23.03 17.86 1.79
C GLY A 23 24.06 18.20 0.71
N GLY A 24 24.50 19.47 0.62
CA GLY A 24 25.49 19.89 -0.36
C GLY A 24 26.88 19.22 -0.23
N GLY A 25 27.17 18.58 0.91
CA GLY A 25 28.40 17.81 1.13
C GLY A 25 28.30 16.34 0.73
N TYR A 26 27.15 15.87 0.25
CA TYR A 26 26.90 14.46 -0.02
C TYR A 26 26.17 14.27 -1.35
N GLU A 27 26.66 13.34 -2.18
CA GLU A 27 26.05 13.04 -3.47
C GLU A 27 24.72 12.28 -3.34
N ALA A 28 24.61 11.45 -2.29
CA ALA A 28 23.42 10.66 -2.03
C ALA A 28 23.10 10.58 -0.54
N MET A 29 21.85 10.33 -0.21
CA MET A 29 21.36 10.03 1.14
C MET A 29 20.62 8.72 1.17
N LEU A 30 20.87 7.90 2.18
CA LEU A 30 20.12 6.69 2.47
C LEU A 30 19.02 7.00 3.47
N VAL A 31 17.78 6.73 3.11
CA VAL A 31 16.61 6.98 3.96
C VAL A 31 16.13 5.66 4.55
N LEU A 32 16.22 5.54 5.87
CA LEU A 32 15.77 4.39 6.65
C LEU A 32 14.76 4.86 7.70
N ASP A 33 13.80 4.01 8.05
CA ASP A 33 12.98 4.20 9.24
C ASP A 33 13.71 3.68 10.47
N ALA A 34 13.23 3.99 11.66
CA ALA A 34 13.89 3.63 12.90
C ALA A 34 13.91 2.09 13.16
N ASP A 35 13.06 1.36 12.47
CA ASP A 35 12.92 -0.10 12.47
C ASP A 35 13.51 -0.75 11.21
N SER A 36 14.05 0.03 10.28
CA SER A 36 14.69 -0.50 9.08
C SER A 36 16.09 -1.02 9.39
N ILE A 37 16.39 -2.21 8.89
CA ILE A 37 17.72 -2.82 8.91
C ILE A 37 18.14 -3.14 7.48
N MET A 38 19.35 -2.77 7.11
CA MET A 38 19.90 -3.03 5.79
C MET A 38 21.36 -3.46 5.89
N SER A 39 21.76 -4.47 5.11
CA SER A 39 23.15 -4.90 5.10
C SER A 39 24.05 -3.88 4.41
N GLY A 40 25.31 -3.78 4.88
CA GLY A 40 26.31 -2.89 4.26
C GLY A 40 26.55 -3.20 2.78
N SER A 41 26.50 -4.47 2.40
CA SER A 41 26.64 -4.89 0.99
C SER A 41 25.55 -4.32 0.09
N ILE A 42 24.29 -4.31 0.56
CA ILE A 42 23.17 -3.72 -0.19
C ILE A 42 23.28 -2.21 -0.25
N MET A 43 23.68 -1.54 0.84
CA MET A 43 23.93 -0.10 0.82
C MET A 43 24.96 0.30 -0.23
N VAL A 44 26.05 -0.44 -0.31
CA VAL A 44 27.11 -0.23 -1.32
C VAL A 44 26.59 -0.51 -2.74
N GLU A 45 25.84 -1.59 -2.93
CA GLU A 45 25.27 -1.94 -4.23
C GLU A 45 24.25 -0.89 -4.70
N MET A 46 23.40 -0.38 -3.81
CA MET A 46 22.48 0.72 -4.13
C MET A 46 23.24 1.98 -4.55
N ALA A 47 24.32 2.34 -3.84
CA ALA A 47 25.15 3.48 -4.19
C ALA A 47 25.80 3.29 -5.56
N ARG A 48 26.36 2.11 -5.83
CA ARG A 48 26.95 1.75 -7.13
C ARG A 48 25.94 1.84 -8.27
N ARG A 49 24.72 1.35 -8.09
CA ARG A 49 23.65 1.45 -9.09
C ARG A 49 23.22 2.89 -9.33
N LEU A 50 23.11 3.69 -8.26
CA LEU A 50 22.79 5.10 -8.38
C LEU A 50 23.89 5.88 -9.12
N GLU A 51 25.17 5.58 -8.86
CA GLU A 51 26.32 6.19 -9.53
C GLU A 51 26.37 5.81 -11.02
N ALA A 52 26.14 4.53 -11.34
CA ALA A 52 26.14 4.02 -12.71
C ALA A 52 25.04 4.65 -13.60
N GLU A 53 23.99 5.22 -13.00
CA GLU A 53 22.88 5.81 -13.72
C GLU A 53 22.68 7.29 -13.33
N PRO A 54 23.34 8.25 -14.01
CA PRO A 54 23.26 9.67 -13.66
C PRO A 54 21.86 10.28 -13.68
N GLY A 55 20.94 9.72 -14.48
CA GLY A 55 19.54 10.14 -14.56
C GLY A 55 18.63 9.57 -13.46
N LEU A 56 19.16 8.64 -12.63
CA LEU A 56 18.41 8.04 -11.54
C LEU A 56 18.46 8.96 -10.31
N GLY A 57 17.30 9.42 -9.84
CA GLY A 57 17.16 10.26 -8.66
C GLY A 57 16.86 9.48 -7.38
N LEU A 58 16.18 8.34 -7.50
CA LEU A 58 15.80 7.50 -6.36
C LEU A 58 15.82 6.02 -6.74
N LEU A 59 16.40 5.20 -5.88
CA LEU A 59 16.38 3.75 -5.95
C LEU A 59 15.88 3.18 -4.62
N GLN A 60 14.85 2.33 -4.67
CA GLN A 60 14.22 1.73 -3.50
C GLN A 60 14.29 0.22 -3.57
N THR A 61 14.44 -0.43 -2.42
CA THR A 61 14.41 -1.89 -2.26
C THR A 61 13.04 -2.37 -1.79
N LEU A 62 12.80 -3.70 -1.87
CA LEU A 62 11.69 -4.37 -1.21
C LEU A 62 12.11 -4.78 0.22
N PRO A 63 11.62 -4.11 1.28
CA PRO A 63 11.93 -4.57 2.63
C PRO A 63 11.17 -5.85 2.97
N ASN A 64 11.88 -6.76 3.63
CA ASN A 64 11.31 -7.99 4.13
C ASN A 64 10.93 -7.81 5.60
N ILE A 65 9.71 -8.20 5.96
CA ILE A 65 9.26 -8.17 7.36
C ILE A 65 10.00 -9.24 8.16
N VAL A 66 10.54 -8.85 9.32
CA VAL A 66 11.29 -9.70 10.24
C VAL A 66 10.87 -9.46 11.69
N LEU A 67 11.38 -10.28 12.60
CA LEU A 67 11.22 -10.17 14.07
C LEU A 67 9.76 -10.17 14.55
N SER A 68 8.86 -10.77 13.79
CA SER A 68 7.46 -10.89 14.21
C SER A 68 7.27 -12.03 15.21
N GLU A 69 6.79 -11.70 16.41
CA GLU A 69 6.56 -12.67 17.49
C GLU A 69 5.08 -13.05 17.61
N SER A 70 4.17 -12.10 17.42
CA SER A 70 2.73 -12.35 17.48
C SER A 70 2.24 -13.20 16.31
N LEU A 71 1.14 -13.94 16.50
CA LEU A 71 0.51 -14.71 15.42
C LEU A 71 0.14 -13.82 14.22
N TYR A 72 -0.40 -12.63 14.49
CA TYR A 72 -0.78 -11.68 13.47
C TYR A 72 0.45 -11.15 12.70
N GLY A 73 1.52 -10.80 13.40
CA GLY A 73 2.78 -10.37 12.80
C GLY A 73 3.42 -11.48 11.95
N ARG A 74 3.42 -12.73 12.44
CA ARG A 74 3.94 -13.90 11.68
C ARG A 74 3.14 -14.16 10.41
N LEU A 75 1.82 -13.94 10.44
CA LEU A 75 0.98 -14.02 9.25
C LEU A 75 1.37 -12.98 8.21
N GLN A 76 1.58 -11.72 8.63
CA GLN A 76 2.05 -10.65 7.76
C GLN A 76 3.46 -10.94 7.23
N GLN A 77 4.38 -11.42 8.09
CA GLN A 77 5.73 -11.81 7.68
C GLN A 77 5.70 -12.93 6.63
N PHE A 78 4.87 -13.96 6.83
CA PHE A 78 4.68 -15.03 5.85
C PHE A 78 4.17 -14.49 4.52
N ALA A 79 3.12 -13.66 4.55
CA ALA A 79 2.53 -13.07 3.36
C ALA A 79 3.53 -12.17 2.61
N ASN A 80 4.27 -11.33 3.32
CA ASN A 80 5.32 -10.48 2.74
C ASN A 80 6.42 -11.33 2.08
N ARG A 81 6.91 -12.37 2.74
CA ARG A 81 8.01 -13.22 2.23
C ARG A 81 7.60 -14.09 1.05
N LEU A 82 6.38 -14.59 1.03
CA LEU A 82 5.91 -15.48 -0.04
C LEU A 82 5.32 -14.70 -1.21
N TYR A 83 4.39 -13.79 -0.94
CA TYR A 83 3.65 -13.05 -1.98
C TYR A 83 4.36 -11.78 -2.42
N GLY A 84 5.10 -11.12 -1.52
CA GLY A 84 5.79 -9.87 -1.77
C GLY A 84 6.62 -9.85 -3.05
N PRO A 85 7.48 -10.86 -3.33
CA PRO A 85 8.28 -10.89 -4.56
C PRO A 85 7.44 -10.90 -5.84
N VAL A 86 6.29 -11.59 -5.87
CA VAL A 86 5.42 -11.63 -7.06
C VAL A 86 4.81 -10.26 -7.31
N PHE A 87 4.26 -9.63 -6.27
CA PHE A 87 3.72 -8.28 -6.37
C PHE A 87 4.81 -7.26 -6.74
N ALA A 88 5.96 -7.32 -6.08
CA ALA A 88 7.05 -6.39 -6.29
C ALA A 88 7.61 -6.47 -7.71
N ASN A 89 7.83 -7.68 -8.24
CA ASN A 89 8.29 -7.88 -9.61
C ASN A 89 7.25 -7.38 -10.64
N GLY A 90 5.96 -7.64 -10.41
CA GLY A 90 4.90 -7.10 -11.24
C GLY A 90 4.87 -5.59 -11.24
N LEU A 91 4.97 -4.96 -10.08
CA LEU A 91 5.05 -3.52 -9.93
C LEU A 91 6.30 -2.95 -10.60
N ALA A 92 7.48 -3.50 -10.33
CA ALA A 92 8.75 -3.04 -10.91
C ALA A 92 8.73 -3.12 -12.45
N ALA A 93 8.19 -4.21 -13.01
CA ALA A 93 8.05 -4.37 -14.46
C ALA A 93 7.10 -3.33 -15.07
N TRP A 94 6.00 -3.03 -14.38
CA TRP A 94 5.02 -2.04 -14.85
C TRP A 94 5.53 -0.60 -14.72
N HIS A 95 6.22 -0.29 -13.61
CA HIS A 95 6.66 1.08 -13.29
C HIS A 95 7.89 1.52 -14.07
N GLY A 96 8.86 0.61 -14.29
CA GLY A 96 10.18 0.96 -14.82
C GLY A 96 10.81 2.11 -14.02
N TYR A 97 11.23 3.17 -14.72
CA TYR A 97 11.76 4.40 -14.11
C TYR A 97 10.70 5.36 -13.56
N GLY A 98 9.44 4.99 -13.63
CA GLY A 98 8.30 5.75 -13.10
C GLY A 98 7.76 5.17 -11.79
N SER A 99 8.59 4.52 -10.99
CA SER A 99 8.18 3.90 -9.73
C SER A 99 7.66 4.92 -8.72
N ASN A 100 7.04 4.40 -7.68
CA ASN A 100 6.64 5.14 -6.51
C ASN A 100 7.74 5.11 -5.44
N PHE A 101 7.58 5.87 -4.36
CA PHE A 101 8.42 5.83 -3.17
C PHE A 101 7.55 5.56 -1.95
N TRP A 102 7.96 4.63 -1.08
CA TRP A 102 7.24 4.26 0.14
C TRP A 102 7.87 4.83 1.41
N GLY A 103 8.81 5.76 1.24
CA GLY A 103 9.32 6.60 2.31
C GLY A 103 10.59 6.10 2.99
N HIS A 104 11.00 4.86 2.82
CA HIS A 104 12.17 4.27 3.49
C HIS A 104 12.85 3.19 2.64
N ASN A 105 13.98 2.66 3.14
CA ASN A 105 14.81 1.65 2.48
C ASN A 105 15.15 2.04 1.03
N ALA A 106 15.55 3.31 0.87
CA ALA A 106 15.85 3.90 -0.42
C ALA A 106 17.09 4.78 -0.36
N ILE A 107 17.86 4.78 -1.45
CA ILE A 107 18.92 5.74 -1.69
C ILE A 107 18.41 6.82 -2.65
N ILE A 108 18.70 8.07 -2.33
CA ILE A 108 18.21 9.23 -3.08
C ILE A 108 19.40 10.11 -3.43
N ARG A 109 19.51 10.51 -4.68
CA ARG A 109 20.49 11.51 -5.12
C ARG A 109 20.15 12.84 -4.47
N THR A 110 21.05 13.37 -3.64
CA THR A 110 20.79 14.57 -2.83
C THR A 110 20.41 15.78 -3.70
N ARG A 111 21.13 15.97 -4.82
CA ARG A 111 20.83 17.05 -5.77
C ARG A 111 19.42 16.91 -6.36
N ALA A 112 19.03 15.71 -6.78
CA ALA A 112 17.71 15.47 -7.35
C ALA A 112 16.59 15.83 -6.36
N PHE A 113 16.77 15.45 -5.09
CA PHE A 113 15.83 15.78 -4.03
C PHE A 113 15.80 17.28 -3.72
N ALA A 114 16.97 17.90 -3.59
CA ALA A 114 17.10 19.34 -3.31
C ALA A 114 16.45 20.20 -4.41
N ASP A 115 16.63 19.83 -5.67
CA ASP A 115 16.14 20.60 -6.82
C ASP A 115 14.63 20.45 -7.06
N SER A 116 14.01 19.36 -6.61
CA SER A 116 12.66 19.02 -7.08
C SER A 116 11.65 18.55 -6.03
N ALA A 117 12.09 18.00 -4.90
CA ALA A 117 11.18 17.33 -3.97
C ALA A 117 10.59 18.27 -2.88
N HIS A 118 10.50 19.56 -3.14
CA HIS A 118 9.88 20.51 -2.22
C HIS A 118 8.36 20.31 -2.17
N LEU A 119 7.88 19.93 -0.99
CA LEU A 119 6.45 19.71 -0.77
C LEU A 119 5.72 21.05 -0.59
N PRO A 120 4.60 21.25 -1.30
CA PRO A 120 3.79 22.44 -1.10
C PRO A 120 2.97 22.34 0.19
N VAL A 121 2.66 23.49 0.79
CA VAL A 121 1.62 23.57 1.81
C VAL A 121 0.27 23.74 1.09
N LEU A 122 -0.62 22.78 1.30
CA LEU A 122 -1.93 22.78 0.64
C LEU A 122 -2.86 23.82 1.26
N SER A 123 -3.59 24.55 0.41
CA SER A 123 -4.59 25.51 0.85
C SER A 123 -5.78 24.85 1.53
N GLY A 124 -6.39 25.54 2.50
CA GLY A 124 -7.56 25.05 3.26
C GLY A 124 -7.18 24.43 4.59
N LYS A 125 -8.18 23.89 5.28
CA LYS A 125 -8.03 23.26 6.60
C LYS A 125 -7.78 21.75 6.46
N PRO A 126 -7.11 21.08 7.44
CA PRO A 126 -7.13 19.63 7.54
C PRO A 126 -8.57 19.07 7.50
N PRO A 127 -8.78 17.86 7.01
CA PRO A 127 -7.78 16.84 6.63
C PRO A 127 -7.17 16.98 5.22
N PHE A 128 -7.72 17.82 4.33
CA PHE A 128 -7.28 17.97 2.94
C PHE A 128 -6.28 19.12 2.71
N GLY A 129 -6.21 20.11 3.62
CA GLY A 129 -5.26 21.22 3.59
C GLY A 129 -4.09 21.03 4.56
N GLY A 130 -3.16 21.99 4.58
CA GLY A 130 -1.98 21.97 5.43
C GLY A 130 -0.80 21.21 4.82
N HIS A 131 0.10 20.71 5.66
CA HIS A 131 1.26 19.93 5.21
C HIS A 131 0.86 18.58 4.66
N VAL A 132 1.61 18.10 3.66
CA VAL A 132 1.41 16.78 3.05
C VAL A 132 1.79 15.70 4.07
N ILE A 133 0.85 14.79 4.37
CA ILE A 133 1.01 13.80 5.43
C ILE A 133 1.81 12.58 4.96
N SER A 134 1.41 11.97 3.84
CA SER A 134 2.15 10.90 3.16
C SER A 134 2.97 11.53 2.04
N HIS A 135 4.14 12.05 2.42
CA HIS A 135 4.96 12.88 1.54
C HIS A 135 5.65 12.12 0.40
N ASP A 136 5.94 10.86 0.63
CA ASP A 136 6.73 9.93 -0.17
C ASP A 136 6.20 9.80 -1.62
N PHE A 137 4.91 9.53 -1.80
CA PHE A 137 4.29 9.44 -3.14
C PHE A 137 4.43 10.74 -3.93
N ILE A 138 4.32 11.86 -3.24
CA ILE A 138 4.40 13.17 -3.87
C ILE A 138 5.87 13.53 -4.18
N GLU A 139 6.81 13.19 -3.31
CA GLU A 139 8.25 13.34 -3.58
C GLU A 139 8.67 12.56 -4.82
N ALA A 140 8.24 11.29 -4.96
CA ALA A 140 8.48 10.50 -6.16
C ALA A 140 7.88 11.18 -7.42
N ALA A 141 6.65 11.67 -7.32
CA ALA A 141 6.00 12.37 -8.43
C ALA A 141 6.71 13.67 -8.81
N LEU A 142 7.23 14.41 -7.85
CA LEU A 142 8.00 15.63 -8.07
C LEU A 142 9.37 15.35 -8.71
N LEU A 143 10.08 14.31 -8.25
CA LEU A 143 11.32 13.82 -8.87
C LEU A 143 11.07 13.47 -10.34
N ARG A 144 10.02 12.69 -10.63
CA ARG A 144 9.64 12.32 -11.99
C ARG A 144 9.29 13.54 -12.86
N ARG A 145 8.55 14.51 -12.32
CA ARG A 145 8.21 15.76 -13.00
C ARG A 145 9.46 16.57 -13.39
N ALA A 146 10.51 16.50 -12.59
CA ALA A 146 11.79 17.14 -12.87
C ALA A 146 12.70 16.34 -13.82
N GLY A 147 12.25 15.18 -14.32
CA GLY A 147 12.99 14.34 -15.26
C GLY A 147 13.86 13.26 -14.62
N TRP A 148 13.91 13.17 -13.29
CA TRP A 148 14.68 12.13 -12.60
C TRP A 148 13.99 10.77 -12.64
N GLY A 149 14.79 9.69 -12.79
CA GLY A 149 14.31 8.32 -12.64
C GLY A 149 13.98 7.99 -11.18
N VAL A 150 12.88 7.28 -10.97
CA VAL A 150 12.54 6.64 -9.69
C VAL A 150 12.38 5.16 -9.96
N ARG A 151 13.21 4.31 -9.33
CA ARG A 151 13.28 2.88 -9.60
C ARG A 151 13.08 2.03 -8.35
N PHE A 152 12.48 0.88 -8.55
CA PHE A 152 12.25 -0.13 -7.53
C PHE A 152 12.99 -1.41 -7.91
N ASP A 153 14.04 -1.75 -7.16
CA ASP A 153 14.88 -2.93 -7.39
C ASP A 153 14.49 -4.05 -6.42
N THR A 154 13.93 -5.10 -6.98
CA THR A 154 13.38 -6.25 -6.23
C THR A 154 14.38 -7.34 -5.94
N ASP A 155 15.55 -7.28 -6.57
CA ASP A 155 16.65 -8.24 -6.43
C ASP A 155 17.58 -7.96 -5.23
N LEU A 156 17.39 -6.83 -4.55
CA LEU A 156 18.17 -6.42 -3.39
C LEU A 156 17.50 -6.94 -2.09
N GLU A 157 17.79 -8.20 -1.73
CA GLU A 157 17.02 -8.96 -0.72
C GLU A 157 17.33 -8.63 0.75
N GLN A 158 18.51 -8.10 1.08
CA GLN A 158 18.96 -7.87 2.47
C GLN A 158 18.53 -6.51 3.03
N SER A 159 17.28 -6.19 2.82
CA SER A 159 16.59 -5.00 3.32
C SER A 159 15.41 -5.45 4.17
N TYR A 160 15.29 -4.96 5.40
CA TYR A 160 14.36 -5.48 6.40
C TYR A 160 13.65 -4.34 7.11
N GLU A 161 12.45 -4.67 7.65
CA GLU A 161 11.64 -3.80 8.51
C GLU A 161 10.82 -4.64 9.50
N GLU A 162 10.27 -4.00 10.53
CA GLU A 162 9.31 -4.61 11.44
C GLU A 162 7.87 -4.29 11.00
N ALA A 163 6.96 -5.24 11.24
CA ALA A 163 5.52 -5.03 11.07
C ALA A 163 4.85 -4.68 12.39
N PRO A 164 3.70 -3.98 12.36
CA PRO A 164 2.88 -3.82 13.55
C PRO A 164 2.49 -5.17 14.16
N PRO A 165 2.66 -5.36 15.48
CA PRO A 165 2.46 -6.66 16.12
C PRO A 165 0.99 -7.07 16.21
N SER A 166 0.06 -6.13 16.13
CA SER A 166 -1.36 -6.39 16.29
C SER A 166 -2.20 -5.68 15.23
N MET A 167 -3.42 -6.18 15.05
CA MET A 167 -4.41 -5.54 14.16
C MET A 167 -4.77 -4.11 14.62
N SER A 168 -4.82 -3.86 15.93
CA SER A 168 -5.07 -2.53 16.48
C SER A 168 -3.98 -1.53 16.10
N ASP A 169 -2.72 -1.95 16.12
CA ASP A 169 -1.60 -1.10 15.70
C ASP A 169 -1.59 -0.83 14.20
N VAL A 170 -2.00 -1.84 13.40
CA VAL A 170 -2.24 -1.65 11.96
C VAL A 170 -3.32 -0.59 11.73
N LEU A 171 -4.44 -0.65 12.44
CA LEU A 171 -5.52 0.32 12.27
C LEU A 171 -5.11 1.75 12.65
N ILE A 172 -4.26 1.93 13.68
CA ILE A 172 -3.69 3.23 14.04
C ILE A 172 -2.81 3.77 12.92
N ARG A 173 -1.96 2.92 12.33
CA ARG A 173 -1.12 3.26 11.19
C ARG A 173 -1.95 3.59 9.95
N ASP A 174 -2.90 2.72 9.63
CA ASP A 174 -3.77 2.84 8.46
C ASP A 174 -4.63 4.10 8.50
N ARG A 175 -5.09 4.53 9.68
CA ARG A 175 -5.84 5.79 9.82
C ARG A 175 -5.04 7.00 9.31
N ARG A 176 -3.75 7.04 9.61
CA ARG A 176 -2.84 8.09 9.14
C ARG A 176 -2.59 7.97 7.63
N TRP A 177 -2.35 6.76 7.14
CA TRP A 177 -2.12 6.52 5.71
C TRP A 177 -3.38 6.77 4.88
N CYS A 178 -4.54 6.41 5.37
CA CYS A 178 -5.82 6.72 4.76
C CYS A 178 -5.97 8.24 4.56
N GLN A 179 -5.72 9.03 5.60
CA GLN A 179 -5.80 10.49 5.50
C GLN A 179 -4.80 11.05 4.50
N GLY A 180 -3.55 10.59 4.53
CA GLY A 180 -2.51 11.01 3.57
C GLY A 180 -2.89 10.67 2.13
N ASN A 181 -3.34 9.45 1.88
CA ASN A 181 -3.74 9.03 0.54
C ASN A 181 -4.99 9.79 0.03
N LEU A 182 -6.00 10.03 0.87
CA LEU A 182 -7.15 10.85 0.47
C LEU A 182 -6.75 12.32 0.23
N GLN A 183 -5.79 12.87 0.99
CA GLN A 183 -5.24 14.20 0.77
C GLN A 183 -4.55 14.31 -0.60
N HIS A 184 -3.98 13.21 -1.11
CA HIS A 184 -3.34 13.17 -2.43
C HIS A 184 -4.31 13.44 -3.59
N SER A 185 -5.62 13.38 -3.39
CA SER A 185 -6.61 13.79 -4.39
C SER A 185 -6.38 15.22 -4.88
N ARG A 186 -5.77 16.08 -4.05
CA ARG A 186 -5.37 17.46 -4.41
C ARG A 186 -4.28 17.53 -5.47
N PHE A 187 -3.51 16.45 -5.67
CA PHE A 187 -2.44 16.36 -6.66
C PHE A 187 -2.85 15.62 -7.93
N LEU A 188 -3.96 14.88 -7.93
CA LEU A 188 -4.34 14.00 -9.03
C LEU A 188 -4.35 14.70 -10.39
N PHE A 189 -4.79 15.96 -10.41
CA PHE A 189 -4.86 16.79 -11.63
C PHE A 189 -3.75 17.85 -11.70
N ALA A 190 -2.72 17.77 -10.87
CA ALA A 190 -1.61 18.71 -10.91
C ALA A 190 -0.87 18.66 -12.26
N ARG A 191 -0.46 19.84 -12.77
CA ARG A 191 0.22 19.95 -14.06
C ARG A 191 1.62 19.34 -14.03
N GLY A 192 1.99 18.66 -15.11
CA GLY A 192 3.33 18.09 -15.29
C GLY A 192 3.55 16.73 -14.63
N LEU A 193 2.56 16.14 -13.96
CA LEU A 193 2.66 14.77 -13.46
C LEU A 193 2.46 13.77 -14.60
N ALA A 194 3.34 12.76 -14.66
CA ALA A 194 3.22 11.63 -15.57
C ALA A 194 1.98 10.77 -15.24
N LEU A 195 1.46 10.04 -16.23
CA LEU A 195 0.31 9.17 -16.06
C LEU A 195 0.58 8.10 -14.97
N THR A 196 1.77 7.52 -14.94
CA THR A 196 2.19 6.55 -13.90
C THR A 196 2.03 7.11 -12.49
N ASN A 197 2.48 8.36 -12.24
CA ASN A 197 2.32 8.99 -10.93
C ASN A 197 0.86 9.25 -10.57
N ARG A 198 0.01 9.62 -11.54
CA ARG A 198 -1.44 9.75 -11.32
C ARG A 198 -2.08 8.41 -10.95
N LEU A 199 -1.66 7.32 -11.62
CA LEU A 199 -2.13 5.97 -11.30
C LEU A 199 -1.67 5.52 -9.91
N HIS A 200 -0.44 5.86 -9.49
CA HIS A 200 0.01 5.60 -8.12
C HIS A 200 -0.83 6.35 -7.07
N ILE A 201 -1.09 7.64 -7.31
CA ILE A 201 -1.95 8.46 -6.44
C ILE A 201 -3.36 7.85 -6.39
N LEU A 202 -3.94 7.52 -7.55
CA LEU A 202 -5.27 6.91 -7.62
C LEU A 202 -5.30 5.55 -6.89
N SER A 203 -4.29 4.70 -7.09
CA SER A 203 -4.18 3.41 -6.39
C SER A 203 -4.10 3.59 -4.88
N GLY A 204 -3.34 4.59 -4.39
CA GLY A 204 -3.28 4.92 -2.97
C GLY A 204 -4.63 5.38 -2.40
N ILE A 205 -5.37 6.19 -3.14
CA ILE A 205 -6.74 6.60 -2.76
C ILE A 205 -7.68 5.38 -2.75
N MET A 206 -7.64 4.57 -3.82
CA MET A 206 -8.50 3.40 -3.96
C MET A 206 -8.18 2.29 -2.95
N ALA A 207 -6.96 2.22 -2.44
CA ALA A 207 -6.60 1.27 -1.38
C ALA A 207 -7.50 1.38 -0.13
N TYR A 208 -8.05 2.58 0.12
CA TYR A 208 -8.97 2.83 1.22
C TYR A 208 -10.42 3.05 0.76
N ALA A 209 -10.62 3.80 -0.31
CA ALA A 209 -11.96 4.11 -0.82
C ALA A 209 -12.73 2.85 -1.26
N SER A 210 -12.03 1.83 -1.77
CA SER A 210 -12.64 0.55 -2.16
C SER A 210 -13.33 -0.16 -1.00
N ALA A 211 -12.85 -0.02 0.22
CA ALA A 211 -13.48 -0.59 1.41
C ALA A 211 -14.88 0.00 1.63
N LEU A 212 -15.03 1.33 1.45
CA LEU A 212 -16.33 2.00 1.55
C LEU A 212 -17.28 1.53 0.44
N PHE A 213 -16.80 1.39 -0.80
CA PHE A 213 -17.62 0.87 -1.90
C PHE A 213 -18.03 -0.58 -1.67
N TRP A 214 -17.16 -1.40 -1.15
CA TRP A 214 -17.50 -2.78 -0.78
C TRP A 214 -18.54 -2.82 0.34
N PHE A 215 -18.37 -2.03 1.39
CA PHE A 215 -19.37 -1.89 2.44
C PHE A 215 -20.74 -1.45 1.90
N MET A 216 -20.77 -0.44 1.03
CA MET A 216 -22.01 0.04 0.41
C MET A 216 -22.67 -1.04 -0.45
N LEU A 217 -21.88 -1.80 -1.23
CA LEU A 217 -22.39 -2.90 -2.04
C LEU A 217 -23.10 -3.96 -1.16
N LEU A 218 -22.46 -4.36 -0.05
CA LEU A 218 -23.04 -5.32 0.89
C LEU A 218 -24.30 -4.77 1.56
N ALA A 219 -24.27 -3.50 1.99
CA ALA A 219 -25.43 -2.85 2.62
C ALA A 219 -26.63 -2.76 1.66
N VAL A 220 -26.41 -2.33 0.42
CA VAL A 220 -27.44 -2.28 -0.61
C VAL A 220 -27.96 -3.68 -0.92
N GLY A 221 -27.07 -4.66 -1.08
CA GLY A 221 -27.48 -6.06 -1.29
C GLY A 221 -28.37 -6.59 -0.16
N MET A 222 -28.02 -6.28 1.09
CA MET A 222 -28.83 -6.66 2.25
C MET A 222 -30.22 -6.00 2.24
N VAL A 223 -30.28 -4.69 1.94
CA VAL A 223 -31.56 -3.95 1.84
C VAL A 223 -32.45 -4.54 0.76
N LEU A 224 -31.88 -4.83 -0.43
CA LEU A 224 -32.62 -5.44 -1.54
C LEU A 224 -33.13 -6.85 -1.17
N THR A 225 -32.32 -7.64 -0.47
CA THR A 225 -32.72 -8.97 0.01
C THR A 225 -33.88 -8.89 1.02
N ILE A 226 -33.79 -7.95 1.95
CA ILE A 226 -34.88 -7.69 2.92
C ILE A 226 -36.13 -7.25 2.19
N GLN A 227 -36.04 -6.29 1.27
CA GLN A 227 -37.17 -5.81 0.47
C GLN A 227 -37.82 -6.96 -0.30
N ALA A 228 -37.04 -7.79 -0.98
CA ALA A 228 -37.54 -8.95 -1.72
C ALA A 228 -38.27 -9.95 -0.81
N SER A 229 -37.83 -10.10 0.46
CA SER A 229 -38.48 -11.01 1.43
C SER A 229 -39.86 -10.52 1.87
N PHE A 230 -40.13 -9.22 1.80
CA PHE A 230 -41.42 -8.62 2.17
C PHE A 230 -42.33 -8.30 0.97
N THR A 231 -41.81 -8.38 -0.25
CA THR A 231 -42.56 -8.09 -1.48
C THR A 231 -43.16 -9.38 -2.00
N PRO A 232 -44.49 -9.56 -2.05
CA PRO A 232 -45.10 -10.73 -2.64
C PRO A 232 -44.72 -10.85 -4.11
N THR A 233 -44.40 -12.07 -4.56
CA THR A 233 -44.12 -12.30 -5.97
C THR A 233 -45.42 -12.21 -6.75
N ASP A 234 -45.54 -11.24 -7.63
CA ASP A 234 -46.67 -11.14 -8.57
C ASP A 234 -46.34 -12.01 -9.80
N TYR A 235 -47.02 -13.12 -9.90
CA TYR A 235 -46.90 -14.05 -11.04
C TYR A 235 -47.69 -13.58 -12.26
N PHE A 236 -48.65 -12.70 -12.10
CA PHE A 236 -49.53 -12.22 -13.16
C PHE A 236 -49.44 -10.68 -13.23
N PRO A 237 -48.35 -10.09 -13.74
CA PRO A 237 -48.29 -8.67 -13.90
C PRO A 237 -49.46 -8.15 -14.77
N GLU A 238 -49.86 -6.91 -14.54
CA GLU A 238 -51.02 -6.29 -15.19
C GLU A 238 -51.12 -6.63 -16.70
N PHE A 239 -52.28 -7.17 -17.11
CA PHE A 239 -52.63 -7.61 -18.47
C PHE A 239 -51.86 -8.84 -19.01
N SER A 240 -51.17 -9.59 -18.17
CA SER A 240 -50.57 -10.87 -18.59
C SER A 240 -51.54 -12.04 -18.39
N LEU A 241 -51.79 -12.80 -19.45
CA LEU A 241 -52.57 -14.05 -19.41
C LEU A 241 -51.75 -15.27 -18.99
N PHE A 242 -50.41 -15.11 -18.93
CA PHE A 242 -49.47 -16.16 -18.57
C PHE A 242 -48.66 -15.76 -17.36
N PRO A 243 -48.34 -16.69 -16.45
CA PRO A 243 -47.51 -16.39 -15.28
C PRO A 243 -46.10 -15.99 -15.69
N SER A 244 -45.61 -14.90 -15.09
CA SER A 244 -44.22 -14.42 -15.18
C SER A 244 -43.45 -14.95 -13.97
N TRP A 245 -42.54 -15.84 -14.20
CA TRP A 245 -41.68 -16.37 -13.11
C TRP A 245 -40.52 -15.43 -12.83
N PRO A 246 -40.17 -15.19 -11.55
CA PRO A 246 -38.99 -14.44 -11.21
C PRO A 246 -37.75 -15.14 -11.76
N VAL A 247 -36.98 -14.44 -12.59
CA VAL A 247 -35.76 -14.95 -13.17
C VAL A 247 -34.59 -14.58 -12.23
N PHE A 248 -34.04 -15.57 -11.53
CA PHE A 248 -32.80 -15.44 -10.80
C PHE A 248 -31.64 -15.88 -11.71
N ASP A 249 -30.82 -14.91 -12.15
CA ASP A 249 -29.64 -15.20 -12.97
C ASP A 249 -28.48 -15.68 -12.06
N SER A 250 -28.62 -16.88 -11.52
CA SER A 250 -27.65 -17.50 -10.64
C SER A 250 -26.33 -17.82 -11.37
N GLU A 251 -26.38 -18.13 -12.67
CA GLU A 251 -25.16 -18.38 -13.46
C GLU A 251 -24.30 -17.12 -13.58
N ARG A 252 -24.90 -15.97 -13.83
CA ARG A 252 -24.20 -14.71 -13.88
C ARG A 252 -23.62 -14.35 -12.51
N ALA A 253 -24.37 -14.54 -11.43
CA ALA A 253 -23.91 -14.26 -10.07
C ALA A 253 -22.70 -15.14 -9.71
N ILE A 254 -22.75 -16.44 -9.99
CA ILE A 254 -21.64 -17.38 -9.77
C ILE A 254 -20.44 -17.00 -10.63
N THR A 255 -20.66 -16.69 -11.91
CA THR A 255 -19.58 -16.28 -12.82
C THR A 255 -18.85 -15.04 -12.32
N LEU A 256 -19.59 -14.00 -11.92
CA LEU A 256 -19.00 -12.78 -11.36
C LEU A 256 -18.24 -13.06 -10.07
N PHE A 257 -18.78 -13.90 -9.20
CA PHE A 257 -18.09 -14.28 -7.96
C PHE A 257 -16.78 -15.02 -8.25
N VAL A 258 -16.82 -16.02 -9.13
CA VAL A 258 -15.62 -16.81 -9.50
C VAL A 258 -14.56 -15.92 -10.16
N GLN A 259 -14.95 -15.04 -11.08
CA GLN A 259 -14.03 -14.11 -11.72
C GLN A 259 -13.41 -13.15 -10.71
N SER A 260 -14.20 -12.58 -9.80
CA SER A 260 -13.72 -11.69 -8.77
C SER A 260 -12.72 -12.38 -7.82
N MET A 261 -13.06 -13.59 -7.37
CA MET A 261 -12.19 -14.39 -6.52
C MET A 261 -10.91 -14.82 -7.25
N ALA A 262 -11.01 -15.18 -8.53
CA ALA A 262 -9.84 -15.52 -9.34
C ALA A 262 -8.86 -14.34 -9.44
N ILE A 263 -9.36 -13.13 -9.68
CA ILE A 263 -8.51 -11.92 -9.74
C ILE A 263 -7.83 -11.66 -8.38
N VAL A 264 -8.57 -11.75 -7.28
CA VAL A 264 -8.04 -11.49 -5.92
C VAL A 264 -7.02 -12.55 -5.50
N LEU A 265 -7.26 -13.83 -5.80
CA LEU A 265 -6.42 -14.93 -5.36
C LEU A 265 -5.28 -15.25 -6.35
N LEU A 266 -5.34 -14.79 -7.60
CA LEU A 266 -4.33 -15.08 -8.62
C LEU A 266 -2.90 -14.76 -8.18
N PRO A 267 -2.58 -13.60 -7.58
CA PRO A 267 -1.22 -13.33 -7.13
C PRO A 267 -0.74 -14.27 -6.03
N LYS A 268 -1.62 -14.67 -5.12
CA LYS A 268 -1.31 -15.66 -4.06
C LYS A 268 -1.06 -17.03 -4.67
N PHE A 269 -1.87 -17.45 -5.63
CA PHE A 269 -1.69 -18.69 -6.39
C PHE A 269 -0.36 -18.71 -7.14
N LEU A 270 -0.03 -17.65 -7.87
CA LEU A 270 1.25 -17.52 -8.57
C LEU A 270 2.44 -17.58 -7.60
N ALA A 271 2.32 -16.94 -6.44
CA ALA A 271 3.37 -16.98 -5.43
C ALA A 271 3.52 -18.38 -4.80
N TRP A 272 2.42 -19.10 -4.57
CA TRP A 272 2.44 -20.50 -4.15
C TRP A 272 3.12 -21.40 -5.19
N VAL A 273 2.75 -21.28 -6.46
CA VAL A 273 3.37 -22.06 -7.56
C VAL A 273 4.86 -21.77 -7.65
N THR A 274 5.26 -20.50 -7.69
CA THR A 274 6.69 -20.11 -7.75
C THR A 274 7.45 -20.54 -6.51
N GLY A 275 6.81 -20.52 -5.34
CA GLY A 275 7.35 -21.03 -4.08
C GLY A 275 7.63 -22.53 -4.10
N ILE A 276 6.72 -23.34 -4.67
CA ILE A 276 6.91 -24.79 -4.83
C ILE A 276 7.97 -25.10 -5.86
N LEU A 277 7.98 -24.40 -6.99
CA LEU A 277 8.96 -24.63 -8.07
C LEU A 277 10.38 -24.24 -7.68
N ASN A 278 10.56 -23.34 -6.72
CA ASN A 278 11.86 -23.01 -6.16
C ASN A 278 12.21 -23.92 -4.99
N LEU A 279 12.95 -24.99 -5.25
CA LEU A 279 13.28 -26.02 -4.26
C LEU A 279 13.87 -25.43 -2.96
N ARG A 280 14.79 -24.47 -3.08
CA ARG A 280 15.43 -23.84 -1.91
C ARG A 280 14.42 -23.08 -1.04
N ARG A 281 13.51 -22.31 -1.67
CA ARG A 281 12.41 -21.64 -0.97
C ARG A 281 11.43 -22.63 -0.37
N CYS A 282 11.02 -23.62 -1.13
CA CYS A 282 10.09 -24.66 -0.69
C CYS A 282 10.59 -25.38 0.55
N LEU A 283 11.84 -25.82 0.56
CA LEU A 283 12.48 -26.46 1.71
C LEU A 283 12.61 -25.51 2.93
N GLY A 284 12.83 -24.22 2.68
CA GLY A 284 12.83 -23.19 3.75
C GLY A 284 11.50 -23.03 4.46
N TYR A 285 10.38 -23.39 3.81
CA TYR A 285 9.03 -23.44 4.41
C TYR A 285 8.65 -24.84 4.94
N GLY A 286 9.59 -25.78 4.98
CA GLY A 286 9.34 -27.15 5.45
C GLY A 286 8.80 -28.12 4.38
N GLY A 287 8.94 -27.76 3.10
CA GLY A 287 8.51 -28.58 1.96
C GLY A 287 7.11 -28.24 1.41
N PRO A 288 6.72 -28.88 0.32
CA PRO A 288 5.52 -28.50 -0.44
C PRO A 288 4.22 -28.64 0.35
N LEU A 289 4.13 -29.64 1.23
CA LEU A 289 2.94 -29.87 2.05
C LEU A 289 2.75 -28.74 3.08
N LEU A 290 3.79 -28.42 3.86
CA LEU A 290 3.70 -27.38 4.87
C LEU A 290 3.51 -26.00 4.25
N LEU A 291 4.17 -25.71 3.12
CA LEU A 291 3.95 -24.47 2.37
C LEU A 291 2.49 -24.35 1.93
N THR A 292 1.90 -25.43 1.38
CA THR A 292 0.49 -25.43 0.93
C THR A 292 -0.46 -25.22 2.10
N ILE A 293 -0.26 -25.92 3.21
CA ILE A 293 -1.07 -25.72 4.43
C ILE A 293 -0.96 -24.28 4.94
N SER A 294 0.25 -23.72 4.96
CA SER A 294 0.48 -22.33 5.40
C SER A 294 -0.25 -21.32 4.51
N VAL A 295 -0.26 -21.54 3.19
CA VAL A 295 -1.02 -20.69 2.25
C VAL A 295 -2.52 -20.78 2.51
N LEU A 296 -3.05 -22.00 2.70
CA LEU A 296 -4.48 -22.19 2.99
C LEU A 296 -4.90 -21.53 4.30
N VAL A 297 -4.11 -21.70 5.36
CA VAL A 297 -4.35 -21.06 6.66
C VAL A 297 -4.30 -19.53 6.52
N GLU A 298 -3.30 -18.99 5.81
CA GLU A 298 -3.19 -17.55 5.56
C GLU A 298 -4.40 -17.01 4.81
N VAL A 299 -4.84 -17.69 3.74
CA VAL A 299 -6.02 -17.27 2.95
C VAL A 299 -7.28 -17.24 3.81
N VAL A 300 -7.51 -18.29 4.62
CA VAL A 300 -8.67 -18.34 5.52
C VAL A 300 -8.62 -17.23 6.55
N LEU A 301 -7.48 -17.02 7.23
CA LEU A 301 -7.34 -15.95 8.22
C LEU A 301 -7.50 -14.56 7.59
N SER A 302 -6.91 -14.33 6.42
CA SER A 302 -7.09 -13.09 5.67
C SER A 302 -8.55 -12.83 5.31
N ALA A 303 -9.29 -13.87 4.88
CA ALA A 303 -10.71 -13.77 4.59
C ALA A 303 -11.55 -13.43 5.85
N MET A 304 -11.17 -13.96 7.01
CA MET A 304 -11.83 -13.63 8.29
C MET A 304 -11.55 -12.19 8.73
N PHE A 305 -10.34 -11.67 8.50
CA PHE A 305 -10.00 -10.28 8.83
C PHE A 305 -10.58 -9.26 7.84
N ALA A 306 -10.84 -9.66 6.61
CA ALA A 306 -11.28 -8.75 5.55
C ALA A 306 -12.55 -7.92 5.89
N PRO A 307 -13.64 -8.48 6.45
CA PRO A 307 -14.82 -7.70 6.84
C PRO A 307 -14.52 -6.68 7.96
N VAL A 308 -13.67 -7.04 8.92
CA VAL A 308 -13.27 -6.15 10.01
C VAL A 308 -12.47 -4.97 9.46
N MET A 309 -11.52 -5.24 8.58
CA MET A 309 -10.74 -4.20 7.89
C MET A 309 -11.62 -3.32 7.01
N MET A 310 -12.57 -3.90 6.28
CA MET A 310 -13.54 -3.17 5.47
C MET A 310 -14.34 -2.16 6.32
N LEU A 311 -14.89 -2.59 7.46
CA LEU A 311 -15.65 -1.71 8.35
C LEU A 311 -14.78 -0.60 8.92
N ALA A 312 -13.59 -0.94 9.42
CA ALA A 312 -12.67 0.04 10.00
C ALA A 312 -12.20 1.07 8.96
N GLN A 313 -11.80 0.63 7.77
CA GLN A 313 -11.36 1.53 6.70
C GLN A 313 -12.52 2.37 6.16
N SER A 314 -13.73 1.82 6.04
CA SER A 314 -14.94 2.58 5.66
C SER A 314 -15.24 3.68 6.67
N GLN A 315 -15.12 3.40 7.96
CA GLN A 315 -15.26 4.40 9.02
C GLN A 315 -14.18 5.48 8.89
N MET A 316 -12.90 5.10 8.66
CA MET A 316 -11.80 6.05 8.49
C MET A 316 -12.05 6.99 7.29
N VAL A 317 -12.47 6.44 6.15
CA VAL A 317 -12.81 7.24 4.96
C VAL A 317 -13.96 8.21 5.25
N ARG A 318 -15.03 7.72 5.86
CA ARG A 318 -16.17 8.56 6.24
C ARG A 318 -15.74 9.72 7.14
N GLU A 319 -14.98 9.44 8.20
CA GLU A 319 -14.51 10.46 9.14
C GLU A 319 -13.66 11.53 8.45
N ILE A 320 -12.74 11.12 7.56
CA ILE A 320 -11.91 12.05 6.81
C ILE A 320 -12.76 12.91 5.87
N LEU A 321 -13.71 12.32 5.14
CA LEU A 321 -14.60 13.04 4.23
C LEU A 321 -15.51 14.03 4.97
N THR A 322 -15.88 13.73 6.22
CA THR A 322 -16.65 14.64 7.08
C THR A 322 -15.80 15.68 7.82
N GLY A 323 -14.49 15.74 7.54
CA GLY A 323 -13.60 16.78 8.06
C GLY A 323 -12.91 16.43 9.39
N SER A 324 -12.98 15.17 9.84
CA SER A 324 -12.29 14.75 11.06
C SER A 324 -10.80 14.56 10.82
N ASP A 325 -9.98 15.36 11.47
CA ASP A 325 -8.52 15.19 11.53
C ASP A 325 -8.13 14.43 12.80
N SER A 326 -7.56 13.23 12.65
CA SER A 326 -7.12 12.42 13.78
C SER A 326 -5.77 12.85 14.37
N GLY A 327 -5.09 13.79 13.72
CA GLY A 327 -3.72 14.12 14.04
C GLY A 327 -2.76 12.93 13.82
N TRP A 328 -1.54 13.07 14.32
CA TRP A 328 -0.56 12.00 14.27
C TRP A 328 -0.39 11.37 15.66
N LYS A 329 -0.58 10.05 15.75
CA LYS A 329 -0.28 9.26 16.94
C LYS A 329 0.92 8.35 16.63
N PRO A 330 1.91 8.26 17.55
CA PRO A 330 3.02 7.31 17.38
C PRO A 330 2.49 5.87 17.41
N GLN A 331 3.09 5.02 16.59
CA GLN A 331 2.80 3.59 16.59
C GLN A 331 3.53 2.92 17.77
N ARG A 332 2.87 2.00 18.48
CA ARG A 332 3.52 1.10 19.43
C ARG A 332 4.27 0.05 18.64
N ARG A 333 5.46 -0.33 19.11
CA ARG A 333 6.35 -1.32 18.46
C ARG A 333 6.74 -2.48 19.36
N ASN A 334 6.50 -2.37 20.66
CA ASN A 334 6.80 -3.44 21.59
C ASN A 334 5.55 -4.25 21.88
N ASP A 335 5.68 -5.58 21.80
CA ASP A 335 4.75 -6.54 22.38
C ASP A 335 4.96 -6.46 23.93
N GLY A 336 4.39 -5.42 24.54
CA GLY A 336 4.48 -5.19 25.97
C GLY A 336 3.30 -5.77 26.72
#